data_035fbda1363e4beffec4f93fce8fc411
#
_entry.id   035fbda1363e4beffec4f93fce8fc411
#
_cell.length_a   1.000
_cell.length_b   1.000
_cell.length_c   1.000
_cell.angle_alpha   90.00
_cell.angle_beta   90.00
_cell.angle_gamma   90.00
#
_symmetry.space_group_name_H-M   'P 1'
#
loop_
_entity.id
_entity.type
_entity.pdbx_description
1 polymer ?
#
loop_
_entity_poly.entity_id
_entity_poly.type
_entity_poly.pdbx_seq_one_letter_code
_entity_poly.pdbx_strand_id
1 'polypeptide(L)'
;MHQDHPAPIWDAVNDNNIDSFFFLGDNIYGDVPSGLPWKLKRSYDKQKKVLPSWLMSKQIHVIWDDHDYGKNDGGGSYHFKEYAQDLYIDFWDIPDNDPRANREGIYYQQLQNINGLRVLFVGLDTRYFRSNIEEKDDVYLPNLEPDATFLGDKQWEWLKDTLKQEHDLLIMASSIQVLATEHRFEKWSNIPSERNKLLTLLESLDSRVIVVSGDRHRAGLYQYNDITEITASSLNRPTFSEETDSLLLGKTYTENNFGLLSIEKDNVEISVINVDNQILESIILEI
;
A
#
# COMPACT_ATOMS: atom_id res chain seq x y z
N MET A 1 -7.25 1.47 7.96
CA MET A 1 -8.66 1.53 8.45
C MET A 1 -8.68 1.78 9.95
N HIS A 2 -9.47 2.76 10.44
CA HIS A 2 -9.50 3.11 11.86
C HIS A 2 -10.46 2.20 12.64
N GLN A 3 -9.95 1.44 13.60
CA GLN A 3 -10.67 0.42 14.37
C GLN A 3 -11.79 0.95 15.29
N ASP A 4 -11.88 2.25 15.49
CA ASP A 4 -12.89 2.89 16.33
C ASP A 4 -13.96 3.64 15.51
N HIS A 5 -13.87 3.64 14.17
CA HIS A 5 -14.84 4.26 13.28
C HIS A 5 -15.73 3.23 12.60
N PRO A 6 -17.02 3.54 12.37
CA PRO A 6 -17.88 2.72 11.52
C PRO A 6 -17.27 2.57 10.11
N ALA A 7 -17.50 1.44 9.49
CA ALA A 7 -17.02 1.17 8.12
C ALA A 7 -18.14 0.60 7.24
N PRO A 8 -19.17 1.38 6.91
CA PRO A 8 -20.29 0.92 6.08
C PRO A 8 -19.85 0.53 4.66
N ILE A 9 -18.67 0.96 4.22
CA ILE A 9 -18.09 0.61 2.93
C ILE A 9 -17.89 -0.89 2.72
N TRP A 10 -17.86 -1.69 3.79
CA TRP A 10 -17.75 -3.14 3.70
C TRP A 10 -18.92 -3.80 2.97
N ASP A 11 -20.11 -3.18 3.00
CA ASP A 11 -21.26 -3.67 2.25
C ASP A 11 -21.01 -3.51 0.75
N ALA A 12 -20.53 -2.34 0.31
CA ALA A 12 -20.16 -2.09 -1.09
C ALA A 12 -19.02 -3.03 -1.55
N VAL A 13 -17.99 -3.25 -0.72
CA VAL A 13 -16.91 -4.21 -1.05
C VAL A 13 -17.46 -5.63 -1.22
N ASN A 14 -18.34 -6.08 -0.33
CA ASN A 14 -18.94 -7.41 -0.41
C ASN A 14 -19.84 -7.61 -1.63
N ASP A 15 -20.57 -6.57 -2.03
CA ASP A 15 -21.47 -6.60 -3.20
C ASP A 15 -20.71 -6.79 -4.52
N ASN A 16 -19.41 -6.48 -4.56
CA ASN A 16 -18.55 -6.70 -5.72
C ASN A 16 -18.01 -8.14 -5.84
N ASN A 17 -18.38 -9.06 -4.94
CA ASN A 17 -18.00 -10.48 -4.99
C ASN A 17 -16.49 -10.71 -5.20
N ILE A 18 -15.64 -9.97 -4.49
CA ILE A 18 -14.19 -10.01 -4.63
C ILE A 18 -13.61 -11.40 -4.31
N ASP A 19 -12.54 -11.81 -4.98
CA ASP A 19 -11.77 -13.03 -4.70
C ASP A 19 -10.69 -12.79 -3.64
N SER A 20 -10.06 -11.60 -3.67
CA SER A 20 -9.02 -11.20 -2.75
C SER A 20 -9.19 -9.75 -2.30
N PHE A 21 -8.56 -9.39 -1.18
CA PHE A 21 -8.53 -8.03 -0.67
C PHE A 21 -7.11 -7.62 -0.30
N PHE A 22 -6.73 -6.39 -0.69
CA PHE A 22 -5.42 -5.82 -0.40
C PHE A 22 -5.53 -4.74 0.68
N PHE A 23 -4.93 -4.97 1.84
CA PHE A 23 -4.73 -3.95 2.86
C PHE A 23 -3.39 -3.23 2.60
N LEU A 24 -3.45 -1.94 2.34
CA LEU A 24 -2.31 -1.12 1.90
C LEU A 24 -1.63 -0.33 3.02
N GLY A 25 -1.76 -0.80 4.26
CA GLY A 25 -1.28 -0.11 5.45
C GLY A 25 -2.38 0.64 6.19
N ASP A 26 -2.04 1.26 7.33
CA ASP A 26 -3.01 1.86 8.25
C ASP A 26 -4.14 0.89 8.63
N ASN A 27 -3.76 -0.37 8.81
CA ASN A 27 -4.71 -1.43 9.13
C ASN A 27 -5.31 -1.23 10.53
N ILE A 28 -4.57 -0.52 11.38
CA ILE A 28 -4.98 0.01 12.68
C ILE A 28 -4.38 1.41 12.88
N TYR A 29 -4.90 2.16 13.86
CA TYR A 29 -4.32 3.39 14.38
C TYR A 29 -3.80 3.13 15.79
N GLY A 30 -2.63 2.51 15.87
CA GLY A 30 -2.01 2.04 17.10
C GLY A 30 -0.88 2.90 17.64
N ASP A 31 -0.43 3.86 16.87
CA ASP A 31 0.61 4.82 17.23
C ASP A 31 0.18 5.80 18.33
N VAL A 32 1.16 6.40 18.97
CA VAL A 32 0.99 7.51 19.94
C VAL A 32 2.12 8.52 19.73
N PRO A 33 1.94 9.81 20.07
CA PRO A 33 2.96 10.86 19.85
C PRO A 33 4.33 10.56 20.46
N SER A 34 4.37 9.80 21.56
CA SER A 34 5.63 9.37 22.19
C SER A 34 6.38 8.28 21.43
N GLY A 35 5.75 7.63 20.45
CA GLY A 35 6.27 6.44 19.75
C GLY A 35 6.35 5.18 20.65
N LEU A 36 5.73 5.18 21.85
CA LEU A 36 5.69 3.99 22.68
C LEU A 36 4.64 2.98 22.18
N PRO A 37 4.90 1.67 22.15
CA PRO A 37 4.04 0.70 21.46
C PRO A 37 2.84 0.19 22.27
N TRP A 38 2.54 0.78 23.44
CA TRP A 38 1.54 0.26 24.38
C TRP A 38 0.11 0.18 23.81
N LYS A 39 -0.20 0.96 22.78
CA LYS A 39 -1.53 0.98 22.14
C LYS A 39 -1.66 -0.03 20.99
N LEU A 40 -0.55 -0.44 20.34
CA LEU A 40 -0.56 -1.28 19.14
C LEU A 40 -1.38 -2.56 19.33
N LYS A 41 -1.01 -3.40 20.29
CA LYS A 41 -1.71 -4.66 20.55
C LYS A 41 -3.21 -4.47 20.77
N ARG A 42 -3.59 -3.47 21.57
CA ARG A 42 -5.00 -3.17 21.85
C ARG A 42 -5.75 -2.74 20.59
N SER A 43 -5.09 -2.00 19.69
CA SER A 43 -5.68 -1.58 18.42
C SER A 43 -5.89 -2.77 17.48
N TYR A 44 -4.95 -3.70 17.40
CA TYR A 44 -5.13 -4.98 16.69
C TYR A 44 -6.25 -5.82 17.29
N ASP A 45 -6.32 -5.97 18.62
CA ASP A 45 -7.39 -6.71 19.31
C ASP A 45 -8.80 -6.12 19.03
N LYS A 46 -8.89 -4.80 18.83
CA LYS A 46 -10.12 -4.12 18.40
C LYS A 46 -10.42 -4.37 16.93
N GLN A 47 -9.43 -4.22 16.07
CA GLN A 47 -9.56 -4.41 14.63
C GLN A 47 -10.08 -5.80 14.29
N LYS A 48 -9.57 -6.84 14.96
CA LYS A 48 -10.03 -8.21 14.79
C LYS A 48 -11.54 -8.40 15.03
N LYS A 49 -12.15 -7.51 15.85
CA LYS A 49 -13.60 -7.59 16.19
C LYS A 49 -14.49 -6.83 15.20
N VAL A 50 -13.92 -5.90 14.42
CA VAL A 50 -14.69 -5.05 13.50
C VAL A 50 -14.49 -5.41 12.03
N LEU A 51 -13.51 -6.25 11.71
CA LEU A 51 -13.38 -6.84 10.40
C LEU A 51 -14.58 -7.77 10.11
N PRO A 52 -15.20 -7.66 8.93
CA PRO A 52 -16.34 -8.50 8.61
C PRO A 52 -15.93 -9.97 8.46
N SER A 53 -16.73 -10.88 9.00
CA SER A 53 -16.40 -12.32 9.03
C SER A 53 -16.27 -12.93 7.62
N TRP A 54 -17.02 -12.43 6.63
CA TRP A 54 -16.96 -12.90 5.26
C TRP A 54 -15.57 -12.63 4.62
N LEU A 55 -14.88 -11.55 5.03
CA LEU A 55 -13.58 -11.19 4.52
C LEU A 55 -12.52 -12.27 4.82
N MET A 56 -12.62 -12.95 5.95
CA MET A 56 -11.70 -14.02 6.34
C MET A 56 -11.82 -15.29 5.47
N SER A 57 -12.83 -15.37 4.61
CA SER A 57 -12.96 -16.44 3.60
C SER A 57 -12.27 -16.07 2.26
N LYS A 58 -11.81 -14.84 2.14
CA LYS A 58 -11.12 -14.33 0.95
C LYS A 58 -9.61 -14.42 1.12
N GLN A 59 -8.90 -14.37 0.01
CA GLN A 59 -7.46 -14.23 0.06
C GLN A 59 -7.10 -12.81 0.52
N ILE A 60 -6.25 -12.70 1.53
CA ILE A 60 -5.81 -11.42 2.08
C ILE A 60 -4.36 -11.17 1.70
N HIS A 61 -4.14 -10.06 1.01
CA HIS A 61 -2.83 -9.45 0.82
C HIS A 61 -2.70 -8.28 1.77
N VAL A 62 -1.55 -8.14 2.41
CA VAL A 62 -1.39 -7.09 3.43
C VAL A 62 0.03 -6.56 3.48
N ILE A 63 0.14 -5.24 3.59
CA ILE A 63 1.32 -4.52 4.02
C ILE A 63 0.95 -3.61 5.19
N TRP A 64 1.93 -3.06 5.88
CA TRP A 64 1.72 -2.05 6.91
C TRP A 64 2.04 -0.64 6.41
N ASP A 65 1.60 0.36 7.19
CA ASP A 65 2.07 1.71 7.11
C ASP A 65 2.44 2.23 8.51
N ASP A 66 2.60 3.51 8.71
CA ASP A 66 3.15 4.13 9.90
C ASP A 66 2.30 3.93 11.17
N HIS A 67 0.97 3.94 11.06
CA HIS A 67 0.07 3.78 12.20
C HIS A 67 0.04 2.35 12.75
N ASP A 68 0.18 1.34 11.93
CA ASP A 68 0.34 -0.06 12.35
C ASP A 68 1.80 -0.44 12.59
N TYR A 69 2.76 0.26 11.98
CA TYR A 69 4.16 0.21 12.36
C TYR A 69 4.44 0.80 13.76
N GLY A 70 3.62 1.79 14.20
CA GLY A 70 3.54 2.25 15.58
C GLY A 70 4.12 3.62 15.87
N LYS A 71 4.49 4.36 14.85
CA LYS A 71 4.93 5.74 14.95
C LYS A 71 4.57 6.50 13.67
N ASN A 72 3.73 7.56 13.82
CA ASN A 72 3.39 8.43 12.70
C ASN A 72 4.64 8.85 11.91
N ASP A 73 4.60 8.63 10.60
CA ASP A 73 5.71 8.82 9.66
C ASP A 73 7.04 8.17 10.12
N GLY A 74 6.93 7.05 10.85
CA GLY A 74 8.07 6.30 11.36
C GLY A 74 8.84 5.57 10.26
N GLY A 75 10.16 5.43 10.46
CA GLY A 75 11.05 4.71 9.56
C GLY A 75 12.05 3.83 10.30
N GLY A 76 13.17 3.49 9.68
CA GLY A 76 14.17 2.55 10.18
C GLY A 76 14.75 2.87 11.56
N SER A 77 14.68 4.13 12.00
CA SER A 77 15.11 4.57 13.33
C SER A 77 14.09 4.28 14.45
N TYR A 78 12.90 3.76 14.13
CA TYR A 78 11.89 3.44 15.14
C TYR A 78 12.36 2.29 16.05
N HIS A 79 12.46 2.55 17.34
CA HIS A 79 13.06 1.63 18.30
C HIS A 79 12.27 0.33 18.51
N PHE A 80 10.96 0.36 18.32
CA PHE A 80 10.06 -0.78 18.57
C PHE A 80 9.60 -1.49 17.31
N LYS A 81 10.32 -1.33 16.19
CA LYS A 81 9.93 -1.89 14.89
C LYS A 81 9.86 -3.42 14.88
N GLU A 82 10.75 -4.12 15.60
CA GLU A 82 10.71 -5.58 15.74
C GLU A 82 9.44 -6.03 16.47
N TYR A 83 9.11 -5.36 17.58
CA TYR A 83 7.87 -5.63 18.32
C TYR A 83 6.61 -5.34 17.48
N ALA A 84 6.63 -4.30 16.66
CA ALA A 84 5.54 -4.00 15.74
C ALA A 84 5.40 -5.11 14.69
N GLN A 85 6.51 -5.63 14.16
CA GLN A 85 6.51 -6.75 13.22
C GLN A 85 5.95 -8.04 13.85
N ASP A 86 6.32 -8.36 15.09
CA ASP A 86 5.78 -9.52 15.81
C ASP A 86 4.25 -9.43 15.96
N LEU A 87 3.74 -8.25 16.33
CA LEU A 87 2.30 -8.03 16.43
C LEU A 87 1.57 -8.10 15.09
N TYR A 88 2.17 -7.61 14.03
CA TYR A 88 1.64 -7.68 12.67
C TYR A 88 1.54 -9.14 12.21
N ILE A 89 2.59 -9.93 12.42
CA ILE A 89 2.65 -11.35 12.06
C ILE A 89 1.58 -12.16 12.82
N ASP A 90 1.46 -11.91 14.14
CA ASP A 90 0.45 -12.55 15.00
C ASP A 90 -0.98 -12.19 14.56
N PHE A 91 -1.24 -10.91 14.26
CA PHE A 91 -2.58 -10.44 13.89
C PHE A 91 -3.07 -11.01 12.54
N TRP A 92 -2.18 -11.09 11.55
CA TRP A 92 -2.51 -11.58 10.21
C TRP A 92 -2.36 -13.09 10.07
N ASP A 93 -2.13 -13.81 11.19
CA ASP A 93 -1.93 -15.26 11.22
C ASP A 93 -0.89 -15.73 10.18
N ILE A 94 0.22 -14.96 10.03
CA ILE A 94 1.30 -15.27 9.09
C ILE A 94 2.04 -16.52 9.58
N PRO A 95 2.14 -17.58 8.78
CA PRO A 95 2.74 -18.84 9.23
C PRO A 95 4.23 -18.72 9.57
N ASP A 96 4.72 -19.52 10.53
CA ASP A 96 6.13 -19.53 10.95
C ASP A 96 7.12 -19.84 9.80
N ASN A 97 6.67 -20.54 8.76
CA ASN A 97 7.48 -20.83 7.57
C ASN A 97 7.43 -19.74 6.48
N ASP A 98 6.63 -18.69 6.67
CA ASP A 98 6.65 -17.52 5.79
C ASP A 98 7.95 -16.72 6.04
N PRO A 99 8.63 -16.25 4.98
CA PRO A 99 9.83 -15.44 5.14
C PRO A 99 9.66 -14.21 6.04
N ARG A 100 8.46 -13.59 6.08
CA ARG A 100 8.16 -12.43 6.94
C ARG A 100 8.27 -12.73 8.44
N ALA A 101 8.07 -13.97 8.85
CA ALA A 101 8.23 -14.39 10.24
C ALA A 101 9.69 -14.57 10.67
N ASN A 102 10.64 -14.62 9.71
CA ASN A 102 12.03 -15.01 9.97
C ASN A 102 13.06 -14.02 9.42
N ARG A 103 12.65 -12.84 9.00
CA ARG A 103 13.53 -11.77 8.50
C ARG A 103 13.06 -10.40 8.93
N GLU A 104 13.91 -9.41 8.80
CA GLU A 104 13.57 -7.99 8.98
C GLU A 104 12.61 -7.51 7.88
N GLY A 105 11.53 -6.84 8.28
CA GLY A 105 10.52 -6.28 7.39
C GLY A 105 9.49 -7.29 6.88
N ILE A 106 8.36 -6.75 6.40
CA ILE A 106 7.15 -7.54 6.04
C ILE A 106 6.95 -7.69 4.53
N TYR A 107 7.92 -7.31 3.71
CA TYR A 107 7.82 -7.42 2.26
C TYR A 107 7.65 -8.88 1.80
N TYR A 108 6.86 -9.11 0.74
CA TYR A 108 6.57 -10.45 0.26
C TYR A 108 6.18 -10.45 -1.22
N GLN A 109 6.12 -11.63 -1.81
CA GLN A 109 5.60 -11.84 -3.16
C GLN A 109 4.71 -13.08 -3.22
N GLN A 110 3.81 -13.08 -4.19
CA GLN A 110 3.00 -14.25 -4.52
C GLN A 110 2.69 -14.26 -6.02
N LEU A 111 3.04 -15.35 -6.69
CA LEU A 111 2.69 -15.56 -8.09
C LEU A 111 1.42 -16.42 -8.17
N GLN A 112 0.44 -15.99 -8.95
CA GLN A 112 -0.84 -16.68 -9.15
C GLN A 112 -1.21 -16.74 -10.63
N ASN A 113 -2.01 -17.73 -11.00
CA ASN A 113 -2.67 -17.73 -12.29
C ASN A 113 -4.12 -17.25 -12.12
N ILE A 114 -4.45 -16.13 -12.74
CA ILE A 114 -5.78 -15.52 -12.72
C ILE A 114 -6.25 -15.39 -14.17
N ASN A 115 -7.33 -16.07 -14.52
CA ASN A 115 -7.91 -16.06 -15.88
C ASN A 115 -6.91 -16.35 -17.00
N GLY A 116 -5.87 -17.15 -16.69
CA GLY A 116 -4.81 -17.52 -17.65
C GLY A 116 -3.59 -16.61 -17.63
N LEU A 117 -3.62 -15.49 -16.91
CA LEU A 117 -2.49 -14.60 -16.69
C LEU A 117 -1.66 -15.02 -15.48
N ARG A 118 -0.34 -14.91 -15.59
CA ARG A 118 0.57 -15.00 -14.45
C ARG A 118 0.62 -13.64 -13.77
N VAL A 119 -0.06 -13.51 -12.65
CA VAL A 119 -0.14 -12.27 -11.87
C VAL A 119 0.84 -12.36 -10.71
N LEU A 120 1.83 -11.46 -10.69
CA LEU A 120 2.79 -11.34 -9.61
C LEU A 120 2.33 -10.24 -8.64
N PHE A 121 1.98 -10.65 -7.42
CA PHE A 121 1.70 -9.73 -6.31
C PHE A 121 2.99 -9.48 -5.54
N VAL A 122 3.32 -8.20 -5.34
CA VAL A 122 4.49 -7.76 -4.56
C VAL A 122 4.03 -6.76 -3.51
N GLY A 123 4.25 -7.08 -2.24
CA GLY A 123 4.05 -6.15 -1.13
C GLY A 123 5.40 -5.59 -0.67
N LEU A 124 5.57 -4.27 -0.74
CA LEU A 124 6.77 -3.58 -0.26
C LEU A 124 6.63 -3.21 1.22
N ASP A 125 7.75 -3.19 1.92
CA ASP A 125 7.89 -2.59 3.23
C ASP A 125 8.59 -1.23 3.07
N THR A 126 7.83 -0.17 3.18
CA THR A 126 8.33 1.21 3.06
C THR A 126 8.67 1.86 4.39
N ARG A 127 8.65 1.09 5.50
CA ARG A 127 8.86 1.60 6.87
C ARG A 127 10.12 1.05 7.54
N TYR A 128 10.32 -0.26 7.55
CA TYR A 128 11.32 -0.93 8.38
C TYR A 128 12.76 -0.45 8.14
N PHE A 129 13.10 -0.13 6.90
CA PHE A 129 14.45 0.26 6.46
C PHE A 129 14.57 1.74 6.13
N ARG A 130 13.46 2.47 6.09
CA ARG A 130 13.37 3.81 5.56
C ARG A 130 14.29 4.80 6.28
N SER A 131 15.10 5.51 5.51
CA SER A 131 15.89 6.66 5.98
C SER A 131 14.97 7.76 6.53
N ASN A 132 15.46 8.57 7.45
CA ASN A 132 14.71 9.70 7.96
C ASN A 132 14.42 10.71 6.84
N ILE A 133 13.21 11.24 6.85
CA ILE A 133 12.78 12.35 5.98
C ILE A 133 12.50 13.53 6.91
N GLU A 134 13.06 14.68 6.59
CA GLU A 134 12.87 15.90 7.37
C GLU A 134 11.52 16.51 7.03
N GLU A 135 10.76 16.88 8.07
CA GLU A 135 9.56 17.71 7.96
C GLU A 135 9.89 19.14 8.40
N LYS A 136 9.51 20.10 7.57
CA LYS A 136 9.65 21.53 7.87
C LYS A 136 8.41 22.29 7.40
N ASP A 137 7.82 23.07 8.30
CA ASP A 137 6.62 23.87 8.02
C ASP A 137 5.46 23.03 7.44
N ASP A 138 5.23 21.84 8.01
CA ASP A 138 4.25 20.82 7.58
C ASP A 138 4.49 20.30 6.14
N VAL A 139 5.72 20.32 5.65
CA VAL A 139 6.11 19.79 4.33
C VAL A 139 7.28 18.83 4.48
N TYR A 140 7.16 17.62 3.93
CA TYR A 140 8.26 16.67 3.87
C TYR A 140 9.26 17.07 2.78
N LEU A 141 10.50 17.32 3.20
CA LEU A 141 11.59 17.73 2.31
C LEU A 141 12.23 16.51 1.64
N PRO A 142 12.78 16.67 0.42
CA PRO A 142 13.55 15.62 -0.20
C PRO A 142 14.81 15.28 0.59
N ASN A 143 15.03 14.00 0.88
CA ASN A 143 16.29 13.48 1.38
C ASN A 143 17.20 13.17 0.17
N LEU A 144 18.27 13.94 -0.01
CA LEU A 144 19.21 13.85 -1.13
C LEU A 144 20.51 13.12 -0.76
N GLU A 145 20.58 12.51 0.43
CA GLU A 145 21.76 11.76 0.84
C GLU A 145 21.96 10.54 -0.09
N PRO A 146 23.21 10.24 -0.48
CA PRO A 146 23.48 9.19 -1.47
C PRO A 146 23.04 7.78 -1.03
N ASP A 147 22.95 7.54 0.28
CA ASP A 147 22.54 6.28 0.92
C ASP A 147 21.10 6.31 1.46
N ALA A 148 20.34 7.39 1.16
CA ALA A 148 18.94 7.46 1.54
C ALA A 148 18.14 6.34 0.84
N THR A 149 17.28 5.66 1.61
CA THR A 149 16.54 4.49 1.12
C THR A 149 15.15 4.39 1.76
N PHE A 150 14.19 3.85 1.00
CA PHE A 150 12.92 3.31 1.54
C PHE A 150 13.06 1.82 1.88
N LEU A 151 13.68 1.05 0.99
CA LEU A 151 13.63 -0.41 1.04
C LEU A 151 14.86 -1.05 1.71
N GLY A 152 15.98 -0.33 1.78
CA GLY A 152 17.26 -0.92 2.19
C GLY A 152 17.80 -1.93 1.18
N ASP A 153 19.09 -2.28 1.32
CA ASP A 153 19.78 -3.12 0.33
C ASP A 153 19.16 -4.52 0.20
N LYS A 154 18.81 -5.16 1.32
CA LYS A 154 18.28 -6.53 1.33
C LYS A 154 16.94 -6.64 0.59
N GLN A 155 16.03 -5.69 0.82
CA GLN A 155 14.75 -5.69 0.13
C GLN A 155 14.91 -5.32 -1.35
N TRP A 156 15.86 -4.43 -1.70
CA TRP A 156 16.20 -4.13 -3.08
C TRP A 156 16.75 -5.34 -3.85
N GLU A 157 17.65 -6.10 -3.24
CA GLU A 157 18.16 -7.34 -3.86
C GLU A 157 17.01 -8.33 -4.07
N TRP A 158 16.21 -8.56 -3.04
CA TRP A 158 15.04 -9.43 -3.12
C TRP A 158 14.05 -8.98 -4.20
N LEU A 159 13.74 -7.67 -4.29
CA LEU A 159 12.81 -7.14 -5.29
C LEU A 159 13.32 -7.41 -6.72
N LYS A 160 14.60 -7.13 -6.98
CA LYS A 160 15.22 -7.41 -8.28
C LYS A 160 15.18 -8.89 -8.64
N ASP A 161 15.38 -9.77 -7.67
CA ASP A 161 15.33 -11.22 -7.92
C ASP A 161 13.89 -11.70 -8.11
N THR A 162 12.94 -11.14 -7.36
CA THR A 162 11.51 -11.43 -7.49
C THR A 162 11.00 -11.07 -8.88
N LEU A 163 11.35 -9.90 -9.40
CA LEU A 163 10.90 -9.41 -10.71
C LEU A 163 11.51 -10.15 -11.92
N LYS A 164 12.49 -11.03 -11.72
CA LYS A 164 12.99 -11.94 -12.78
C LYS A 164 12.04 -13.12 -13.04
N GLN A 165 11.08 -13.37 -12.14
CA GLN A 165 10.06 -14.39 -12.36
C GLN A 165 9.20 -13.98 -13.56
N GLU A 166 8.92 -14.93 -14.45
CA GLU A 166 8.02 -14.66 -15.58
C GLU A 166 6.60 -14.36 -15.10
N HIS A 167 6.09 -13.20 -15.46
CA HIS A 167 4.74 -12.73 -15.15
C HIS A 167 4.21 -11.84 -16.28
N ASP A 168 2.89 -11.81 -16.42
CA ASP A 168 2.19 -11.03 -17.44
C ASP A 168 1.68 -9.71 -16.86
N LEU A 169 1.35 -9.72 -15.56
CA LEU A 169 0.88 -8.57 -14.79
C LEU A 169 1.62 -8.50 -13.45
N LEU A 170 2.18 -7.33 -13.13
CA LEU A 170 2.70 -7.00 -11.80
C LEU A 170 1.69 -6.11 -11.05
N ILE A 171 1.25 -6.55 -9.87
CA ILE A 171 0.53 -5.72 -8.91
C ILE A 171 1.45 -5.46 -7.72
N MET A 172 1.98 -4.23 -7.62
CA MET A 172 2.92 -3.83 -6.58
C MET A 172 2.23 -2.93 -5.56
N ALA A 173 2.18 -3.39 -4.31
CA ALA A 173 1.67 -2.60 -3.20
C ALA A 173 2.78 -1.79 -2.54
N SER A 174 2.56 -0.50 -2.41
CA SER A 174 3.36 0.43 -1.61
C SER A 174 2.43 1.15 -0.64
N SER A 175 2.81 1.29 0.63
CA SER A 175 1.92 1.98 1.57
C SER A 175 1.77 3.47 1.24
N ILE A 176 2.82 4.10 0.74
CA ILE A 176 2.85 5.50 0.29
C ILE A 176 2.93 5.61 -1.24
N GLN A 177 2.48 6.74 -1.79
CA GLN A 177 2.42 6.97 -3.23
C GLN A 177 3.80 6.97 -3.91
N VAL A 178 3.88 6.26 -5.05
CA VAL A 178 5.07 6.15 -5.90
C VAL A 178 5.11 7.25 -6.96
N LEU A 179 3.99 7.47 -7.64
CA LEU A 179 3.94 8.39 -8.79
C LEU A 179 3.72 9.84 -8.37
N ALA A 180 2.85 10.12 -7.40
CA ALA A 180 2.55 11.48 -6.96
C ALA A 180 3.80 12.22 -6.47
N THR A 181 3.91 13.54 -6.81
CA THR A 181 5.09 14.35 -6.52
C THR A 181 4.78 15.70 -5.86
N GLU A 182 3.56 16.21 -5.98
CA GLU A 182 3.27 17.64 -5.71
C GLU A 182 2.65 17.91 -4.34
N HIS A 183 2.09 16.90 -3.65
CA HIS A 183 1.55 17.11 -2.32
C HIS A 183 2.67 17.25 -1.25
N ARG A 184 2.34 17.84 -0.11
CA ARG A 184 3.31 18.14 0.96
C ARG A 184 3.67 16.96 1.88
N PHE A 185 2.89 15.89 1.84
CA PHE A 185 3.02 14.72 2.71
C PHE A 185 4.06 13.73 2.20
N GLU A 186 4.29 12.67 2.97
CA GLU A 186 5.23 11.61 2.64
C GLU A 186 4.88 10.89 1.33
N LYS A 187 5.87 10.58 0.53
CA LYS A 187 5.78 9.91 -0.77
C LYS A 187 7.16 9.50 -1.28
N TRP A 188 7.22 8.64 -2.27
CA TRP A 188 8.51 8.18 -2.83
C TRP A 188 9.39 9.32 -3.38
N SER A 189 8.80 10.41 -3.85
CA SER A 189 9.59 11.55 -4.32
C SER A 189 10.34 12.29 -3.20
N ASN A 190 10.14 11.96 -1.93
CA ASN A 190 10.98 12.43 -0.82
C ASN A 190 12.35 11.74 -0.76
N ILE A 191 12.56 10.61 -1.48
CA ILE A 191 13.89 10.04 -1.75
C ILE A 191 14.01 9.87 -3.27
N PRO A 192 14.34 10.94 -4.01
CA PRO A 192 14.26 10.96 -5.46
C PRO A 192 15.14 9.92 -6.15
N SER A 193 16.31 9.61 -5.57
CA SER A 193 17.22 8.57 -6.07
C SER A 193 16.56 7.20 -6.08
N GLU A 194 15.86 6.83 -5.01
CA GLU A 194 15.17 5.54 -4.91
C GLU A 194 13.91 5.49 -5.77
N ARG A 195 13.13 6.58 -5.81
CA ARG A 195 11.99 6.65 -6.73
C ARG A 195 12.42 6.43 -8.18
N ASN A 196 13.47 7.13 -8.63
CA ASN A 196 13.98 6.97 -9.97
C ASN A 196 14.50 5.55 -10.23
N LYS A 197 15.19 4.94 -9.25
CA LYS A 197 15.66 3.56 -9.32
C LYS A 197 14.48 2.57 -9.47
N LEU A 198 13.38 2.78 -8.71
CA LEU A 198 12.18 1.96 -8.82
C LEU A 198 11.52 2.12 -10.19
N LEU A 199 11.26 3.35 -10.62
CA LEU A 199 10.63 3.61 -11.92
C LEU A 199 11.44 3.01 -13.07
N THR A 200 12.77 3.18 -13.07
CA THR A 200 13.64 2.57 -14.08
C THR A 200 13.56 1.04 -14.09
N LEU A 201 13.47 0.42 -12.91
CA LEU A 201 13.31 -1.03 -12.79
C LEU A 201 11.95 -1.47 -13.34
N LEU A 202 10.86 -0.77 -13.00
CA LEU A 202 9.52 -1.09 -13.47
C LEU A 202 9.36 -0.87 -14.98
N GLU A 203 9.94 0.20 -15.54
CA GLU A 203 9.95 0.47 -16.98
C GLU A 203 10.76 -0.57 -17.78
N SER A 204 11.65 -1.33 -17.15
CA SER A 204 12.43 -2.39 -17.80
C SER A 204 11.69 -3.71 -17.92
N LEU A 205 10.49 -3.83 -17.34
CA LEU A 205 9.69 -5.05 -17.39
C LEU A 205 8.87 -5.13 -18.68
N ASP A 206 8.74 -6.33 -19.23
CA ASP A 206 7.86 -6.58 -20.38
C ASP A 206 6.39 -6.76 -19.97
N SER A 207 6.12 -6.88 -18.67
CA SER A 207 4.78 -7.06 -18.11
C SER A 207 4.05 -5.73 -17.87
N ARG A 208 2.71 -5.76 -17.84
CA ARG A 208 1.90 -4.62 -17.38
C ARG A 208 2.17 -4.36 -15.89
N VAL A 209 2.36 -3.10 -15.50
CA VAL A 209 2.65 -2.70 -14.11
C VAL A 209 1.52 -1.85 -13.54
N ILE A 210 0.96 -2.31 -12.42
CA ILE A 210 -0.01 -1.58 -11.62
C ILE A 210 0.56 -1.42 -10.22
N VAL A 211 0.67 -0.19 -9.75
CA VAL A 211 0.97 0.14 -8.34
C VAL A 211 -0.34 0.38 -7.62
N VAL A 212 -0.48 -0.19 -6.42
CA VAL A 212 -1.60 0.08 -5.51
C VAL A 212 -1.06 0.72 -4.24
N SER A 213 -1.62 1.87 -3.83
CA SER A 213 -1.09 2.65 -2.71
C SER A 213 -2.14 3.15 -1.73
N GLY A 214 -1.69 3.50 -0.51
CA GLY A 214 -2.47 3.91 0.64
C GLY A 214 -2.20 5.34 1.13
N ASP A 215 -2.20 5.53 2.45
CA ASP A 215 -1.81 6.71 3.24
C ASP A 215 -2.70 7.97 3.09
N ARG A 216 -3.08 8.32 1.88
CA ARG A 216 -3.59 9.67 1.52
C ARG A 216 -5.03 9.97 1.95
N HIS A 217 -5.76 9.01 2.53
CA HIS A 217 -7.17 9.15 2.95
C HIS A 217 -8.10 9.66 1.84
N ARG A 218 -7.79 9.33 0.60
CA ARG A 218 -8.52 9.66 -0.63
C ARG A 218 -8.25 8.63 -1.70
N ALA A 219 -8.89 8.78 -2.86
CA ALA A 219 -8.54 8.00 -4.03
C ALA A 219 -8.13 8.90 -5.21
N GLY A 220 -7.38 8.31 -6.15
CA GLY A 220 -6.99 8.91 -7.41
C GLY A 220 -6.25 7.91 -8.27
N LEU A 221 -6.30 8.12 -9.59
CA LEU A 221 -5.54 7.36 -10.58
C LEU A 221 -4.38 8.21 -11.09
N TYR A 222 -3.20 7.63 -11.16
CA TYR A 222 -2.00 8.32 -11.65
C TYR A 222 -1.35 7.48 -12.74
N GLN A 223 -0.68 8.15 -13.69
CA GLN A 223 0.02 7.48 -14.77
C GLN A 223 1.37 8.13 -15.05
N TYR A 224 2.38 7.28 -15.19
CA TYR A 224 3.71 7.65 -15.66
C TYR A 224 4.17 6.62 -16.68
N ASN A 225 4.23 6.99 -17.95
CA ASN A 225 4.48 6.08 -19.07
C ASN A 225 3.48 4.90 -19.03
N ASP A 226 3.99 3.66 -19.02
CA ASP A 226 3.17 2.44 -18.94
C ASP A 226 2.87 1.98 -17.50
N ILE A 227 3.28 2.74 -16.48
CA ILE A 227 3.02 2.46 -15.08
C ILE A 227 1.76 3.21 -14.65
N THR A 228 0.77 2.48 -14.15
CA THR A 228 -0.44 3.05 -13.57
C THR A 228 -0.45 2.85 -12.06
N GLU A 229 -0.77 3.88 -11.29
CA GLU A 229 -0.97 3.80 -9.85
C GLU A 229 -2.42 4.14 -9.49
N ILE A 230 -3.05 3.26 -8.71
CA ILE A 230 -4.28 3.58 -8.00
C ILE A 230 -3.96 3.81 -6.52
N THR A 231 -4.25 4.99 -6.03
CA THR A 231 -4.35 5.26 -4.59
C THR A 231 -5.81 5.08 -4.19
N ALA A 232 -6.10 4.21 -3.21
CA ALA A 232 -7.43 4.04 -2.66
C ALA A 232 -7.30 3.78 -1.16
N SER A 233 -7.40 4.84 -0.35
CA SER A 233 -6.89 4.84 1.02
C SER A 233 -7.88 5.36 2.05
N SER A 234 -9.20 5.22 1.80
CA SER A 234 -10.20 5.71 2.73
C SER A 234 -11.39 4.78 2.93
N LEU A 235 -11.16 3.63 3.58
CA LEU A 235 -12.28 2.76 3.94
C LEU A 235 -13.23 3.43 4.94
N ASN A 236 -12.71 4.14 5.97
CA ASN A 236 -13.53 4.79 7.00
C ASN A 236 -12.89 6.04 7.64
N ARG A 237 -11.88 6.60 6.98
CA ARG A 237 -11.20 7.82 7.45
C ARG A 237 -10.91 8.76 6.27
N PRO A 238 -11.94 9.42 5.74
CA PRO A 238 -11.80 10.29 4.59
C PRO A 238 -11.13 11.61 4.94
N THR A 239 -10.55 12.27 3.93
CA THR A 239 -10.06 13.66 4.02
C THR A 239 -11.10 14.63 3.46
N PHE A 240 -10.85 15.95 3.59
CA PHE A 240 -11.75 16.98 3.07
C PHE A 240 -11.10 17.85 1.99
N SER A 241 -9.83 17.62 1.67
CA SER A 241 -9.11 18.40 0.66
C SER A 241 -8.77 17.56 -0.56
N GLU A 242 -9.09 18.07 -1.73
CA GLU A 242 -8.60 17.53 -2.99
C GLU A 242 -7.10 17.83 -3.14
N GLU A 243 -6.41 17.02 -3.93
CA GLU A 243 -5.02 17.24 -4.35
C GLU A 243 -4.94 17.28 -5.86
N THR A 244 -3.96 18.00 -6.35
CA THR A 244 -3.58 18.05 -7.75
C THR A 244 -2.18 17.47 -7.91
N ASP A 245 -1.90 16.87 -9.06
CA ASP A 245 -0.58 16.39 -9.43
C ASP A 245 -0.52 16.31 -10.95
N SER A 246 0.64 16.56 -11.53
CA SER A 246 0.84 16.52 -12.98
C SER A 246 0.67 15.12 -13.58
N LEU A 247 0.78 14.07 -12.77
CA LEU A 247 0.59 12.67 -13.16
C LEU A 247 -0.82 12.14 -12.84
N LEU A 248 -1.66 12.94 -12.17
CA LEU A 248 -3.03 12.57 -11.83
C LEU A 248 -3.91 12.52 -13.09
N LEU A 249 -4.59 11.41 -13.29
CA LEU A 249 -5.66 11.28 -14.26
C LEU A 249 -6.97 11.76 -13.61
N GLY A 250 -7.68 12.69 -14.25
CA GLY A 250 -8.93 13.20 -13.70
C GLY A 250 -8.74 14.02 -12.42
N LYS A 251 -9.29 13.55 -11.30
CA LYS A 251 -9.26 14.26 -10.01
C LYS A 251 -9.08 13.28 -8.84
N THR A 252 -8.84 13.81 -7.64
CA THR A 252 -8.89 13.01 -6.41
C THR A 252 -10.29 12.97 -5.82
N TYR A 253 -10.63 11.86 -5.14
CA TYR A 253 -11.93 11.62 -4.48
C TYR A 253 -11.71 11.52 -2.98
N THR A 254 -12.36 12.41 -2.22
CA THR A 254 -12.12 12.61 -0.78
C THR A 254 -13.05 11.82 0.12
N GLU A 255 -14.10 11.21 -0.42
CA GLU A 255 -15.05 10.37 0.30
C GLU A 255 -14.50 8.98 0.63
N ASN A 256 -15.24 8.19 1.43
CA ASN A 256 -14.87 6.79 1.66
C ASN A 256 -14.85 6.01 0.35
N ASN A 257 -13.79 5.26 0.13
CA ASN A 257 -13.52 4.62 -1.14
C ASN A 257 -12.71 3.32 -0.98
N PHE A 258 -12.74 2.52 -2.04
CA PHE A 258 -11.82 1.41 -2.28
C PHE A 258 -11.48 1.33 -3.78
N GLY A 259 -10.37 0.71 -4.09
CA GLY A 259 -10.00 0.37 -5.46
C GLY A 259 -10.48 -1.03 -5.81
N LEU A 260 -10.97 -1.24 -7.01
CA LEU A 260 -11.31 -2.55 -7.56
C LEU A 260 -10.49 -2.80 -8.82
N LEU A 261 -9.80 -3.94 -8.88
CA LEU A 261 -9.10 -4.43 -10.06
C LEU A 261 -9.84 -5.67 -10.59
N SER A 262 -10.44 -5.56 -11.76
CA SER A 262 -11.07 -6.68 -12.46
C SER A 262 -10.10 -7.19 -13.52
N ILE A 263 -9.51 -8.36 -13.27
CA ILE A 263 -8.44 -8.94 -14.09
C ILE A 263 -9.06 -9.94 -15.05
N GLU A 264 -9.10 -9.59 -16.33
CA GLU A 264 -9.50 -10.47 -17.41
C GLU A 264 -8.27 -10.92 -18.22
N LYS A 265 -8.46 -11.86 -19.13
CA LYS A 265 -7.35 -12.45 -19.90
C LYS A 265 -6.51 -11.43 -20.69
N ASP A 266 -7.15 -10.41 -21.26
CA ASP A 266 -6.51 -9.49 -22.19
C ASP A 266 -6.48 -8.03 -21.65
N ASN A 267 -7.07 -7.79 -20.48
CA ASN A 267 -7.12 -6.44 -19.87
C ASN A 267 -7.34 -6.48 -18.37
N VAL A 268 -7.06 -5.35 -17.73
CA VAL A 268 -7.42 -5.07 -16.34
C VAL A 268 -8.24 -3.78 -16.29
N GLU A 269 -9.44 -3.84 -15.75
CA GLU A 269 -10.18 -2.63 -15.37
C GLU A 269 -9.83 -2.25 -13.94
N ILE A 270 -9.44 -0.98 -13.76
CA ILE A 270 -9.15 -0.38 -12.45
C ILE A 270 -10.23 0.64 -12.17
N SER A 271 -10.96 0.49 -11.07
CA SER A 271 -12.04 1.37 -10.68
C SER A 271 -11.87 1.90 -9.27
N VAL A 272 -12.20 3.17 -9.06
CA VAL A 272 -12.41 3.79 -7.75
C VAL A 272 -13.89 3.72 -7.42
N ILE A 273 -14.25 3.13 -6.29
CA ILE A 273 -15.64 2.91 -5.89
C ILE A 273 -15.89 3.53 -4.51
N ASN A 274 -17.06 4.16 -4.34
CA ASN A 274 -17.44 4.79 -3.08
C ASN A 274 -18.33 3.87 -2.19
N VAL A 275 -18.74 4.41 -1.05
CA VAL A 275 -19.58 3.71 -0.06
C VAL A 275 -20.97 3.32 -0.59
N ASP A 276 -21.47 4.03 -1.59
CA ASP A 276 -22.77 3.77 -2.24
C ASP A 276 -22.63 2.81 -3.44
N ASN A 277 -21.49 2.14 -3.56
CA ASN A 277 -21.14 1.23 -4.67
C ASN A 277 -21.19 1.90 -6.05
N GLN A 278 -20.87 3.19 -6.12
CA GLN A 278 -20.79 3.94 -7.37
C GLN A 278 -19.35 3.99 -7.86
N ILE A 279 -19.14 3.72 -9.12
CA ILE A 279 -17.85 3.94 -9.79
C ILE A 279 -17.66 5.45 -9.95
N LEU A 280 -16.64 5.99 -9.30
CA LEU A 280 -16.25 7.41 -9.35
C LEU A 280 -15.34 7.68 -10.54
N GLU A 281 -14.46 6.75 -10.85
CA GLU A 281 -13.53 6.79 -11.98
C GLU A 281 -13.11 5.37 -12.36
N SER A 282 -12.83 5.12 -13.63
CA SER A 282 -12.25 3.86 -14.08
C SER A 282 -11.35 4.04 -15.29
N ILE A 283 -10.41 3.10 -15.46
CA ILE A 283 -9.53 2.98 -16.62
C ILE A 283 -9.36 1.49 -16.98
N ILE A 284 -9.26 1.20 -18.27
CA ILE A 284 -8.97 -0.14 -18.77
C ILE A 284 -7.55 -0.14 -19.35
N LEU A 285 -6.75 -1.10 -18.91
CA LEU A 285 -5.39 -1.32 -19.38
C LEU A 285 -5.31 -2.64 -20.15
N GLU A 286 -4.78 -2.60 -21.36
CA GLU A 286 -4.47 -3.80 -22.14
C GLU A 286 -3.23 -4.51 -21.56
N ILE A 287 -3.22 -5.87 -21.62
CA ILE A 287 -2.12 -6.71 -21.13
C ILE A 287 -1.35 -7.30 -22.31
#